data_df0422cf159eaab9222287031e3480f7
#
_entry.id   df0422cf159eaab9222287031e3480f7
#
_cell.length_a   1.000
_cell.length_b   1.000
_cell.length_c   1.000
_cell.angle_alpha   90.00
_cell.angle_beta   90.00
_cell.angle_gamma   90.00
#
_symmetry.space_group_name_H-M   'P 1'
#
loop_
_entity.id
_entity.type
_entity.pdbx_description
1 polymer ?
#
loop_
_entity_poly.entity_id
_entity_poly.type
_entity_poly.pdbx_seq_one_letter_code
_entity_poly.pdbx_strand_id
1 'polypeptide(L)'
;MTAVTAESLVAHGFKQVFFIGDSGGNQAGQRAVAEALNAKHAGKALVAHIQEYYDYASVAKHMEQFGLKETKSESMHDDPIITLNMFIDDPNSVRYDARVKAGKASINGVDVSNKAKNTEWAKQIVAFRTEKTIEAINKAIANKGTLPAPPRQRPSGD
;
A
#
# COMPACT_ATOMS: atom_id res chain seq x y z
N MET A 1 -18.70 5.99 -6.45
CA MET A 1 -18.00 5.42 -7.61
C MET A 1 -17.61 3.95 -7.38
N THR A 2 -16.86 3.62 -6.35
CA THR A 2 -16.37 2.24 -6.06
C THR A 2 -17.48 1.17 -5.99
N ALA A 3 -18.61 1.46 -5.33
CA ALA A 3 -19.75 0.53 -5.25
C ALA A 3 -20.34 0.21 -6.63
N VAL A 4 -20.58 1.23 -7.45
CA VAL A 4 -21.16 1.08 -8.80
C VAL A 4 -20.25 0.24 -9.69
N THR A 5 -18.94 0.46 -9.64
CA THR A 5 -17.95 -0.30 -10.40
C THR A 5 -17.98 -1.78 -10.01
N ALA A 6 -17.96 -2.09 -8.71
CA ALA A 6 -18.00 -3.47 -8.24
C ALA A 6 -19.33 -4.17 -8.57
N GLU A 7 -20.46 -3.49 -8.43
CA GLU A 7 -21.78 -3.99 -8.86
C GLU A 7 -21.77 -4.33 -10.34
N SER A 8 -21.23 -3.47 -11.19
CA SER A 8 -21.09 -3.72 -12.62
C SER A 8 -20.25 -4.95 -12.90
N LEU A 9 -19.11 -5.11 -12.24
CA LEU A 9 -18.25 -6.29 -12.40
C LEU A 9 -18.99 -7.58 -12.01
N VAL A 10 -19.69 -7.58 -10.88
CA VAL A 10 -20.50 -8.74 -10.43
C VAL A 10 -21.63 -9.03 -11.42
N ALA A 11 -22.31 -8.02 -11.94
CA ALA A 11 -23.36 -8.18 -12.95
C ALA A 11 -22.83 -8.79 -14.25
N HIS A 12 -21.58 -8.50 -14.62
CA HIS A 12 -20.89 -9.08 -15.77
C HIS A 12 -20.21 -10.44 -15.48
N GLY A 13 -20.48 -11.05 -14.34
CA GLY A 13 -20.09 -12.42 -14.04
C GLY A 13 -18.73 -12.58 -13.30
N PHE A 14 -18.08 -11.50 -12.90
CA PHE A 14 -16.89 -11.60 -12.04
C PHE A 14 -17.27 -12.23 -10.69
N LYS A 15 -16.48 -13.22 -10.28
CA LYS A 15 -16.71 -13.98 -9.04
C LYS A 15 -15.91 -13.46 -7.86
N GLN A 16 -14.90 -12.65 -8.13
CA GLN A 16 -14.02 -12.07 -7.10
C GLN A 16 -13.70 -10.62 -7.49
N VAL A 17 -13.90 -9.70 -6.56
CA VAL A 17 -13.61 -8.28 -6.71
C VAL A 17 -12.84 -7.82 -5.48
N PHE A 18 -11.62 -7.33 -5.67
CA PHE A 18 -10.77 -6.86 -4.59
C PHE A 18 -10.51 -5.36 -4.73
N PHE A 19 -10.76 -4.61 -3.67
CA PHE A 19 -10.38 -3.21 -3.60
C PHE A 19 -8.96 -3.08 -3.04
N ILE A 20 -8.11 -2.46 -3.82
CA ILE A 20 -6.74 -2.12 -3.46
C ILE A 20 -6.62 -0.60 -3.60
N GLY A 21 -6.22 0.10 -2.56
CA GLY A 21 -6.12 1.55 -2.56
C GLY A 21 -4.87 2.06 -1.86
N ASP A 22 -4.22 3.06 -2.44
CA ASP A 22 -2.98 3.65 -1.93
C ASP A 22 -3.20 5.06 -1.34
N SER A 23 -4.32 5.27 -0.65
CA SER A 23 -4.64 6.52 0.04
C SER A 23 -5.38 6.23 1.35
N GLY A 24 -4.91 6.82 2.45
CA GLY A 24 -5.51 6.67 3.78
C GLY A 24 -6.98 7.08 3.81
N GLY A 25 -7.34 8.17 3.14
CA GLY A 25 -8.71 8.67 3.07
C GLY A 25 -9.71 7.73 2.40
N ASN A 26 -9.23 6.76 1.60
CA ASN A 26 -10.08 5.82 0.90
C ASN A 26 -10.32 4.51 1.66
N GLN A 27 -9.48 4.16 2.65
CA GLN A 27 -9.48 2.84 3.27
C GLN A 27 -10.82 2.50 3.95
N ALA A 28 -11.34 3.39 4.78
CA ALA A 28 -12.61 3.18 5.48
C ALA A 28 -13.79 3.04 4.49
N GLY A 29 -13.83 3.88 3.46
CA GLY A 29 -14.88 3.83 2.45
C GLY A 29 -14.84 2.56 1.62
N GLN A 30 -13.66 2.11 1.18
CA GLN A 30 -13.48 0.87 0.43
C GLN A 30 -13.89 -0.34 1.26
N ARG A 31 -13.54 -0.36 2.55
CA ARG A 31 -13.96 -1.41 3.47
C ARG A 31 -15.47 -1.49 3.59
N ALA A 32 -16.12 -0.38 3.94
CA ALA A 32 -17.58 -0.34 4.13
C ALA A 32 -18.32 -0.82 2.88
N VAL A 33 -17.88 -0.39 1.70
CA VAL A 33 -18.43 -0.83 0.43
C VAL A 33 -18.18 -2.32 0.20
N ALA A 34 -16.99 -2.83 0.47
CA ALA A 34 -16.67 -4.24 0.30
C ALA A 34 -17.53 -5.12 1.20
N GLU A 35 -17.67 -4.77 2.47
CA GLU A 35 -18.52 -5.51 3.44
C GLU A 35 -19.98 -5.54 3.00
N ALA A 36 -20.55 -4.39 2.62
CA ALA A 36 -21.94 -4.30 2.15
C ALA A 36 -22.18 -5.14 0.89
N LEU A 37 -21.28 -5.06 -0.10
CA LEU A 37 -21.41 -5.80 -1.35
C LEU A 37 -21.15 -7.29 -1.17
N ASN A 38 -20.20 -7.67 -0.30
CA ASN A 38 -19.97 -9.08 0.01
C ASN A 38 -21.20 -9.73 0.67
N ALA A 39 -21.86 -9.02 1.58
CA ALA A 39 -23.12 -9.47 2.17
C ALA A 39 -24.25 -9.55 1.12
N LYS A 40 -24.40 -8.53 0.28
CA LYS A 40 -25.43 -8.48 -0.79
C LYS A 40 -25.28 -9.61 -1.81
N HIS A 41 -24.05 -9.96 -2.16
CA HIS A 41 -23.73 -10.96 -3.19
C HIS A 41 -23.27 -12.30 -2.61
N ALA A 42 -23.59 -12.57 -1.34
CA ALA A 42 -23.23 -13.82 -0.67
C ALA A 42 -23.63 -15.06 -1.49
N GLY A 43 -22.69 -15.97 -1.71
CA GLY A 43 -22.88 -17.16 -2.53
C GLY A 43 -22.82 -16.94 -4.06
N LYS A 44 -22.74 -15.68 -4.53
CA LYS A 44 -22.61 -15.35 -5.96
C LYS A 44 -21.25 -14.79 -6.32
N ALA A 45 -20.74 -13.87 -5.51
CA ALA A 45 -19.46 -13.24 -5.70
C ALA A 45 -18.85 -12.87 -4.35
N LEU A 46 -17.51 -12.84 -4.31
CA LEU A 46 -16.70 -12.33 -3.22
C LEU A 46 -16.35 -10.88 -3.51
N VAL A 47 -16.59 -9.98 -2.55
CA VAL A 47 -16.10 -8.61 -2.62
C VAL A 47 -15.32 -8.31 -1.35
N ALA A 48 -14.06 -7.94 -1.44
CA ALA A 48 -13.20 -7.68 -0.28
C ALA A 48 -12.32 -6.46 -0.47
N HIS A 49 -11.98 -5.79 0.63
CA HIS A 49 -10.97 -4.74 0.70
C HIS A 49 -9.66 -5.33 1.22
N ILE A 50 -8.56 -5.09 0.52
CA ILE A 50 -7.23 -5.59 0.86
C ILE A 50 -6.44 -4.45 1.49
N GLN A 51 -6.56 -4.33 2.80
CA GLN A 51 -5.92 -3.24 3.55
C GLN A 51 -4.40 -3.40 3.64
N GLU A 52 -3.91 -4.63 3.62
CA GLU A 52 -2.48 -4.95 3.70
C GLU A 52 -1.66 -4.32 2.56
N TYR A 53 -2.31 -3.99 1.44
CA TYR A 53 -1.67 -3.22 0.37
C TYR A 53 -1.26 -1.82 0.83
N TYR A 54 -2.00 -1.20 1.75
CA TYR A 54 -1.75 0.15 2.28
C TYR A 54 -0.99 0.15 3.63
N ASP A 55 -0.53 -0.99 4.12
CA ASP A 55 0.14 -1.08 5.42
C ASP A 55 1.61 -0.62 5.35
N TYR A 56 1.81 0.69 5.19
CA TYR A 56 3.14 1.32 5.18
C TYR A 56 3.90 1.13 6.51
N ALA A 57 3.20 1.00 7.64
CA ALA A 57 3.84 0.77 8.92
C ALA A 57 4.56 -0.58 8.98
N SER A 58 3.94 -1.64 8.46
CA SER A 58 4.58 -2.95 8.34
C SER A 58 5.74 -2.93 7.34
N VAL A 59 5.62 -2.18 6.25
CA VAL A 59 6.72 -1.99 5.28
C VAL A 59 7.90 -1.30 5.94
N ALA A 60 7.68 -0.19 6.63
CA ALA A 60 8.74 0.55 7.32
C ALA A 60 9.47 -0.33 8.34
N LYS A 61 8.71 -1.09 9.15
CA LYS A 61 9.29 -2.03 10.12
C LYS A 61 10.10 -3.13 9.43
N HIS A 62 9.61 -3.68 8.33
CA HIS A 62 10.34 -4.67 7.54
C HIS A 62 11.64 -4.11 7.00
N MET A 63 11.63 -2.87 6.54
CA MET A 63 12.79 -2.23 5.91
C MET A 63 13.90 -1.85 6.91
N GLU A 64 13.61 -1.79 8.22
CA GLU A 64 14.63 -1.54 9.25
C GLU A 64 15.78 -2.56 9.20
N GLN A 65 15.50 -3.83 8.89
CA GLN A 65 16.52 -4.88 8.76
C GLN A 65 17.48 -4.66 7.59
N PHE A 66 17.07 -3.85 6.60
CA PHE A 66 17.91 -3.45 5.46
C PHE A 66 18.55 -2.08 5.66
N GLY A 67 18.43 -1.51 6.87
CA GLY A 67 19.02 -0.23 7.24
C GLY A 67 18.26 0.99 6.74
N LEU A 68 16.99 0.82 6.31
CA LEU A 68 16.10 1.92 6.05
C LEU A 68 15.30 2.19 7.34
N LYS A 69 15.68 3.23 8.06
CA LYS A 69 15.02 3.64 9.30
C LYS A 69 14.83 5.15 9.33
N GLU A 70 13.58 5.56 9.41
CA GLU A 70 13.23 6.96 9.59
C GLU A 70 13.58 7.42 11.00
N THR A 71 14.13 8.63 11.11
CA THR A 71 14.55 9.23 12.39
C THR A 71 13.76 10.48 12.75
N LYS A 72 12.95 10.99 11.80
CA LYS A 72 12.07 12.16 11.95
C LYS A 72 10.90 12.05 10.99
N SER A 73 9.88 12.88 11.19
CA SER A 73 8.81 13.12 10.21
C SER A 73 8.93 14.55 9.72
N GLU A 74 9.04 14.76 8.41
CA GLU A 74 9.18 16.09 7.81
C GLU A 74 7.82 16.61 7.36
N SER A 75 6.96 15.75 6.81
CA SER A 75 5.55 16.05 6.55
C SER A 75 4.72 14.77 6.42
N MET A 76 3.40 14.93 6.32
CA MET A 76 2.45 13.81 6.17
C MET A 76 2.71 12.96 4.93
N HIS A 77 3.29 13.54 3.88
CA HIS A 77 3.51 12.87 2.59
C HIS A 77 5.00 12.67 2.26
N ASP A 78 5.90 13.07 3.14
CA ASP A 78 7.33 12.81 2.98
C ASP A 78 7.65 11.43 3.55
N ASP A 79 7.60 10.43 2.67
CA ASP A 79 7.86 9.04 3.00
C ASP A 79 8.91 8.48 2.03
N PRO A 80 10.05 7.95 2.52
CA PRO A 80 11.07 7.38 1.68
C PRO A 80 10.57 6.17 0.88
N ILE A 81 9.64 5.38 1.42
CA ILE A 81 9.07 4.19 0.76
C ILE A 81 8.33 4.58 -0.52
N ILE A 82 7.55 5.67 -0.48
CA ILE A 82 6.80 6.18 -1.65
C ILE A 82 7.79 6.58 -2.76
N THR A 83 8.83 7.33 -2.41
CA THR A 83 9.86 7.75 -3.36
C THR A 83 10.63 6.55 -3.92
N LEU A 84 11.02 5.59 -3.06
CA LEU A 84 11.78 4.42 -3.47
C LEU A 84 10.99 3.50 -4.40
N ASN A 85 9.67 3.36 -4.23
CA ASN A 85 8.82 2.60 -5.15
C ASN A 85 8.95 3.08 -6.60
N MET A 86 9.19 4.38 -6.82
CA MET A 86 9.36 4.93 -8.17
C MET A 86 10.63 4.43 -8.87
N PHE A 87 11.66 4.02 -8.12
CA PHE A 87 12.91 3.51 -8.68
C PHE A 87 12.79 2.14 -9.37
N ILE A 88 11.73 1.39 -9.11
CA ILE A 88 11.54 0.05 -9.70
C ILE A 88 11.17 0.13 -11.17
N ASP A 89 10.24 1.01 -11.51
CA ASP A 89 9.70 1.10 -12.87
C ASP A 89 10.59 2.01 -13.74
N ASP A 90 10.75 3.26 -13.33
CA ASP A 90 11.62 4.22 -14.01
C ASP A 90 12.42 5.05 -13.00
N PRO A 91 13.71 4.73 -12.80
CA PRO A 91 14.58 5.53 -11.92
C PRO A 91 14.68 7.02 -12.32
N ASN A 92 14.33 7.38 -13.57
CA ASN A 92 14.34 8.77 -14.05
C ASN A 92 13.06 9.53 -13.68
N SER A 93 12.00 8.85 -13.24
CA SER A 93 10.77 9.48 -12.73
C SER A 93 11.03 10.32 -11.46
N VAL A 94 12.10 10.01 -10.74
CA VAL A 94 12.58 10.76 -9.58
C VAL A 94 13.64 11.76 -10.04
N ARG A 95 13.52 13.04 -9.68
CA ARG A 95 14.53 14.08 -9.96
C ARG A 95 15.78 13.88 -9.06
N TYR A 96 16.36 12.70 -9.14
CA TYR A 96 17.42 12.20 -8.29
C TYR A 96 18.67 13.10 -8.33
N ASP A 97 19.24 13.30 -9.51
CA ASP A 97 20.50 14.07 -9.68
C ASP A 97 20.34 15.53 -9.22
N ALA A 98 19.18 16.13 -9.48
CA ALA A 98 18.89 17.48 -9.02
C ALA A 98 18.81 17.56 -7.48
N ARG A 99 18.21 16.56 -6.84
CA ARG A 99 18.13 16.49 -5.37
C ARG A 99 19.48 16.26 -4.73
N VAL A 100 20.29 15.34 -5.28
CA VAL A 100 21.68 15.09 -4.83
C VAL A 100 22.52 16.34 -4.96
N LYS A 101 22.50 16.99 -6.14
CA LYS A 101 23.25 18.24 -6.40
C LYS A 101 22.86 19.38 -5.46
N ALA A 102 21.59 19.44 -5.06
CA ALA A 102 21.08 20.46 -4.14
C ALA A 102 21.34 20.13 -2.66
N GLY A 103 21.98 18.99 -2.32
CA GLY A 103 22.12 18.53 -0.94
C GLY A 103 20.80 18.16 -0.25
N LYS A 104 19.77 17.83 -1.03
CA LYS A 104 18.40 17.54 -0.55
C LYS A 104 18.01 16.08 -0.79
N ALA A 105 18.96 15.17 -0.84
CA ALA A 105 18.74 13.74 -1.01
C ALA A 105 18.57 13.03 0.35
N SER A 106 17.70 13.56 1.20
CA SER A 106 17.26 12.96 2.46
C SER A 106 15.75 13.10 2.59
N ILE A 107 15.08 12.07 3.12
CA ILE A 107 13.64 12.05 3.40
C ILE A 107 13.45 11.44 4.78
N ASN A 108 12.79 12.15 5.69
CA ASN A 108 12.57 11.74 7.08
C ASN A 108 13.85 11.26 7.80
N GLY A 109 15.01 11.87 7.43
CA GLY A 109 16.33 11.51 7.97
C GLY A 109 16.97 10.29 7.31
N VAL A 110 16.32 9.67 6.31
CA VAL A 110 16.91 8.61 5.51
C VAL A 110 17.70 9.21 4.36
N ASP A 111 18.99 8.89 4.29
CA ASP A 111 19.84 9.29 3.16
C ASP A 111 19.51 8.44 1.92
N VAL A 112 18.97 9.08 0.90
CA VAL A 112 18.63 8.47 -0.39
C VAL A 112 19.58 8.95 -1.51
N SER A 113 20.81 9.37 -1.16
CA SER A 113 21.80 9.85 -2.14
C SER A 113 22.47 8.74 -2.96
N ASN A 114 22.34 7.47 -2.57
CA ASN A 114 22.92 6.33 -3.28
C ASN A 114 21.88 5.62 -4.14
N LYS A 115 21.93 5.85 -5.45
CA LYS A 115 20.95 5.29 -6.42
C LYS A 115 20.95 3.76 -6.43
N ALA A 116 22.09 3.10 -6.33
CA ALA A 116 22.17 1.64 -6.32
C ALA A 116 21.50 1.05 -5.06
N LYS A 117 21.77 1.63 -3.89
CA LYS A 117 21.12 1.25 -2.64
C LYS A 117 19.62 1.50 -2.68
N ASN A 118 19.20 2.63 -3.23
CA ASN A 118 17.78 2.95 -3.40
C ASN A 118 17.05 1.90 -4.26
N THR A 119 17.69 1.43 -5.33
CA THR A 119 17.12 0.38 -6.21
C THR A 119 17.00 -0.96 -5.46
N GLU A 120 17.98 -1.34 -4.65
CA GLU A 120 17.87 -2.55 -3.83
C GLU A 120 16.79 -2.43 -2.76
N TRP A 121 16.68 -1.30 -2.08
CA TRP A 121 15.59 -1.04 -1.15
C TRP A 121 14.22 -1.10 -1.84
N ALA A 122 14.09 -0.49 -3.02
CA ALA A 122 12.87 -0.53 -3.80
C ALA A 122 12.42 -1.97 -4.12
N LYS A 123 13.35 -2.84 -4.52
CA LYS A 123 13.06 -4.26 -4.75
C LYS A 123 12.54 -4.96 -3.50
N GLN A 124 13.14 -4.71 -2.33
CA GLN A 124 12.68 -5.29 -1.07
C GLN A 124 11.30 -4.79 -0.67
N ILE A 125 11.02 -3.49 -0.84
CA ILE A 125 9.72 -2.88 -0.57
C ILE A 125 8.64 -3.54 -1.45
N VAL A 126 8.87 -3.62 -2.76
CA VAL A 126 7.90 -4.18 -3.70
C VAL A 126 7.68 -5.67 -3.43
N ALA A 127 8.75 -6.44 -3.19
CA ALA A 127 8.65 -7.86 -2.87
C ALA A 127 7.80 -8.10 -1.63
N PHE A 128 8.08 -7.39 -0.54
CA PHE A 128 7.32 -7.50 0.71
C PHE A 128 5.85 -7.10 0.54
N ARG A 129 5.57 -5.94 -0.08
CA ARG A 129 4.19 -5.49 -0.33
C ARG A 129 3.42 -6.48 -1.19
N THR A 130 4.05 -7.02 -2.24
CA THR A 130 3.44 -8.02 -3.12
C THR A 130 3.09 -9.29 -2.36
N GLU A 131 4.03 -9.82 -1.57
CA GLU A 131 3.79 -11.00 -0.73
C GLU A 131 2.62 -10.79 0.22
N LYS A 132 2.61 -9.69 0.98
CA LYS A 132 1.55 -9.39 1.95
C LYS A 132 0.19 -9.18 1.28
N THR A 133 0.17 -8.55 0.11
CA THR A 133 -1.07 -8.37 -0.67
C THR A 133 -1.62 -9.72 -1.15
N ILE A 134 -0.76 -10.60 -1.68
CA ILE A 134 -1.16 -11.94 -2.13
C ILE A 134 -1.67 -12.78 -0.96
N GLU A 135 -0.96 -12.77 0.18
CA GLU A 135 -1.41 -13.44 1.41
C GLU A 135 -2.81 -12.97 1.83
N ALA A 136 -3.04 -11.65 1.82
CA ALA A 136 -4.32 -11.07 2.21
C ALA A 136 -5.45 -11.44 1.23
N ILE A 137 -5.19 -11.42 -0.08
CA ILE A 137 -6.13 -11.88 -1.10
C ILE A 137 -6.49 -13.35 -0.86
N ASN A 138 -5.50 -14.21 -0.66
CA ASN A 138 -5.74 -15.64 -0.41
C ASN A 138 -6.54 -15.87 0.90
N LYS A 139 -6.26 -15.11 1.96
CA LYS A 139 -7.05 -15.14 3.20
C LYS A 139 -8.51 -14.69 2.96
N ALA A 140 -8.70 -13.61 2.18
CA ALA A 140 -10.04 -13.14 1.83
C ALA A 140 -10.84 -14.19 1.06
N ILE A 141 -10.21 -14.91 0.13
CA ILE A 141 -10.81 -16.02 -0.61
C ILE A 141 -11.20 -17.16 0.35
N ALA A 142 -10.27 -17.60 1.20
CA ALA A 142 -10.52 -18.68 2.15
C ALA A 142 -11.64 -18.35 3.15
N ASN A 143 -11.72 -17.11 3.59
CA ASN A 143 -12.70 -16.61 4.57
C ASN A 143 -13.96 -16.01 3.93
N LYS A 144 -14.18 -16.19 2.63
CA LYS A 144 -15.35 -15.69 1.90
C LYS A 144 -15.58 -14.18 2.10
N GLY A 145 -14.49 -13.39 2.13
CA GLY A 145 -14.53 -11.94 2.28
C GLY A 145 -14.64 -11.43 3.73
N THR A 146 -14.76 -12.29 4.71
CA THR A 146 -14.69 -11.90 6.12
C THR A 146 -13.23 -11.67 6.48
N LEU A 147 -12.83 -10.41 6.62
CA LEU A 147 -11.48 -10.04 7.02
C LEU A 147 -11.43 -9.71 8.52
N PRO A 148 -10.34 -10.00 9.22
CA PRO A 148 -10.15 -9.54 10.59
C PRO A 148 -10.17 -8.00 10.63
N ALA A 149 -10.58 -7.45 11.77
CA ALA A 149 -10.52 -6.00 11.98
C ALA A 149 -9.07 -5.51 11.78
N PRO A 150 -8.87 -4.37 11.12
CA PRO A 150 -7.53 -3.82 10.92
C PRO A 150 -6.86 -3.52 12.27
N PRO A 151 -5.54 -3.58 12.30
CA PRO A 151 -4.82 -2.98 13.41
C PRO A 151 -5.23 -1.51 13.54
N ARG A 152 -5.43 -1.05 14.77
CA ARG A 152 -5.78 0.37 15.02
C ARG A 152 -4.67 1.24 14.43
N GLN A 153 -5.01 2.06 13.45
CA GLN A 153 -4.11 3.11 13.00
C GLN A 153 -3.83 4.03 14.19
N ARG A 154 -2.57 4.36 14.41
CA ARG A 154 -2.25 5.43 15.37
C ARG A 154 -2.96 6.70 14.89
N PRO A 155 -3.62 7.46 15.81
CA PRO A 155 -4.08 8.78 15.42
C PRO A 155 -2.88 9.53 14.85
N SER A 156 -3.06 10.12 13.67
CA SER A 156 -2.12 11.12 13.16
C SER A 156 -2.01 12.18 14.24
N GLY A 157 -0.86 12.26 14.90
CA GLY A 157 -0.60 13.32 15.88
C GLY A 157 -0.82 14.66 15.20
N ASP A 158 -1.62 15.50 15.83
CA ASP A 158 -1.80 16.91 15.52
C ASP A 158 -0.47 17.66 15.67
#